data_26f2c5dc3bc0372f589af10349623533
#
_entry.id   26f2c5dc3bc0372f589af10349623533
#
_cell.length_a   1.000
_cell.length_b   1.000
_cell.length_c   1.000
_cell.angle_alpha   90.00
_cell.angle_beta   90.00
_cell.angle_gamma   90.00
#
_symmetry.space_group_name_H-M   'P 1'
#
loop_
_entity.id
_entity.type
_entity.pdbx_description
1 polymer ?
#
loop_
_entity_poly.entity_id
_entity_poly.type
_entity_poly.pdbx_seq_one_letter_code
_entity_poly.pdbx_strand_id
1 'polypeptide(L)'
;RELNFIKIKNNEIIFGSTTPLIEVEKFILKYYPDFNNILRRYGSVQIRNVGTIGGNIATASPIGDTLPLLLSLNAKIIIQTKNGNKQIFLNNFFIKYRKTKLKKGEFIKSIIIPIYKNHNFKAYKISKRFDDDISSVCASFNFQIKDQIIQDVAIAYGGMAEIPKRAKNCENFLKNSKFSEDIFEKAKDLLK
;
A
#
# COMPACT_ATOMS: atom_id res chain seq x y z
N ARG A 1 22.91 7.32 0.09
CA ARG A 1 22.38 8.48 0.84
C ARG A 1 21.38 9.30 0.03
N GLU A 2 21.57 9.46 -1.29
CA GLU A 2 20.74 10.29 -2.17
C GLU A 2 19.25 9.84 -2.28
N LEU A 3 18.98 8.57 -2.09
CA LEU A 3 17.64 7.99 -2.16
C LEU A 3 17.01 7.76 -0.77
N ASN A 4 17.64 8.22 0.31
CA ASN A 4 17.05 8.24 1.65
C ASN A 4 16.60 9.67 1.96
N PHE A 5 15.31 9.93 1.77
CA PHE A 5 14.68 11.21 2.09
C PHE A 5 13.18 11.07 2.28
N ILE A 6 12.59 12.01 3.01
CA ILE A 6 11.16 12.17 3.18
C ILE A 6 10.81 13.62 2.85
N LYS A 7 9.85 13.83 1.95
CA LYS A 7 9.39 15.14 1.52
C LYS A 7 7.88 15.19 1.43
N ILE A 8 7.31 16.38 1.64
CA ILE A 8 5.92 16.68 1.32
C ILE A 8 5.90 17.70 0.21
N LYS A 9 5.15 17.42 -0.83
CA LYS A 9 4.92 18.33 -1.94
C LYS A 9 3.54 18.10 -2.53
N ASN A 10 2.80 19.17 -2.81
CA ASN A 10 1.49 19.12 -3.47
C ASN A 10 0.51 18.14 -2.82
N ASN A 11 0.44 18.12 -1.50
CA ASN A 11 -0.40 17.20 -0.73
C ASN A 11 -0.08 15.70 -0.95
N GLU A 12 1.18 15.41 -1.27
CA GLU A 12 1.72 14.06 -1.43
C GLU A 12 2.94 13.88 -0.52
N ILE A 13 3.05 12.71 0.11
CA ILE A 13 4.26 12.27 0.83
C ILE A 13 5.16 11.56 -0.17
N ILE A 14 6.43 11.94 -0.21
CA ILE A 14 7.41 11.34 -1.11
C ILE A 14 8.53 10.73 -0.27
N PHE A 15 8.63 9.41 -0.30
CA PHE A 15 9.73 8.66 0.29
C PHE A 15 10.76 8.32 -0.78
N GLY A 16 12.03 8.55 -0.50
CA GLY A 16 13.11 7.95 -1.27
C GLY A 16 13.10 6.43 -1.13
N SER A 17 13.51 5.70 -2.16
CA SER A 17 13.39 4.24 -2.17
C SER A 17 14.21 3.53 -1.09
N THR A 18 15.31 4.14 -0.64
CA THR A 18 16.16 3.58 0.41
C THR A 18 15.82 4.11 1.81
N THR A 19 14.70 4.81 1.98
CA THR A 19 14.21 5.21 3.31
C THR A 19 13.89 3.95 4.12
N PRO A 20 14.51 3.76 5.31
CA PRO A 20 14.26 2.63 6.17
C PRO A 20 12.81 2.58 6.64
N LEU A 21 12.28 1.37 6.81
CA LEU A 21 10.90 1.19 7.25
C LEU A 21 10.62 1.80 8.62
N ILE A 22 11.62 1.87 9.51
CA ILE A 22 11.50 2.53 10.81
C ILE A 22 11.28 4.05 10.67
N GLU A 23 11.87 4.69 9.67
CA GLU A 23 11.66 6.12 9.40
C GLU A 23 10.28 6.34 8.76
N VAL A 24 9.88 5.45 7.84
CA VAL A 24 8.53 5.45 7.26
C VAL A 24 7.49 5.29 8.36
N GLU A 25 7.67 4.32 9.28
CA GLU A 25 6.80 4.07 10.44
C GLU A 25 6.57 5.34 11.25
N LYS A 26 7.66 6.00 11.67
CA LYS A 26 7.59 7.23 12.47
C LYS A 26 6.88 8.37 11.75
N PHE A 27 7.16 8.54 10.47
CA PHE A 27 6.63 9.66 9.69
C PHE A 27 5.16 9.48 9.31
N ILE A 28 4.77 8.25 8.89
CA ILE A 28 3.44 7.95 8.38
C ILE A 28 2.36 8.04 9.46
N LEU A 29 2.72 7.88 10.73
CA LEU A 29 1.81 7.95 11.88
C LEU A 29 0.92 9.20 11.86
N LYS A 30 1.49 10.34 11.47
CA LYS A 30 0.79 11.62 11.41
C LYS A 30 -0.37 11.63 10.38
N TYR A 31 -0.29 10.83 9.34
CA TYR A 31 -1.22 10.86 8.21
C TYR A 31 -2.08 9.61 8.14
N TYR A 32 -1.51 8.46 8.46
CA TYR A 32 -2.13 7.15 8.35
C TYR A 32 -1.78 6.27 9.57
N PRO A 33 -2.46 6.47 10.72
CA PRO A 33 -2.16 5.72 11.95
C PRO A 33 -2.23 4.20 11.76
N ASP A 34 -3.21 3.69 11.00
CA ASP A 34 -3.34 2.25 10.76
C ASP A 34 -2.19 1.69 9.89
N PHE A 35 -1.63 2.50 8.97
CA PHE A 35 -0.42 2.13 8.25
C PHE A 35 0.77 1.96 9.21
N ASN A 36 0.93 2.90 10.15
CA ASN A 36 1.93 2.82 11.19
C ASN A 36 1.75 1.54 12.04
N ASN A 37 0.52 1.22 12.45
CA ASN A 37 0.22 0.03 13.26
C ASN A 37 0.65 -1.27 12.55
N ILE A 38 0.46 -1.36 11.24
CA ILE A 38 0.93 -2.51 10.48
C ILE A 38 2.46 -2.55 10.42
N LEU A 39 3.12 -1.39 10.20
CA LEU A 39 4.58 -1.33 10.17
C LEU A 39 5.21 -1.72 11.50
N ARG A 40 4.63 -1.36 12.63
CA ARG A 40 5.12 -1.78 13.97
C ARG A 40 5.14 -3.30 14.13
N ARG A 41 4.25 -4.01 13.44
CA ARG A 41 4.16 -5.47 13.41
C ARG A 41 4.92 -6.10 12.23
N TYR A 42 5.65 -5.31 11.45
CA TYR A 42 6.45 -5.76 10.32
C TYR A 42 7.84 -6.16 10.78
N GLY A 43 8.05 -7.45 11.02
CA GLY A 43 9.33 -7.96 11.51
C GLY A 43 9.84 -7.26 12.77
N SER A 44 11.05 -7.59 13.17
CA SER A 44 11.70 -6.96 14.32
C SER A 44 12.14 -5.51 14.02
N VAL A 45 12.49 -4.77 15.08
CA VAL A 45 13.08 -3.42 14.96
C VAL A 45 14.35 -3.45 14.11
N GLN A 46 15.18 -4.47 14.26
CA GLN A 46 16.40 -4.67 13.47
C GLN A 46 16.10 -4.78 11.97
N ILE A 47 15.07 -5.53 11.61
CA ILE A 47 14.63 -5.65 10.22
C ILE A 47 14.11 -4.31 9.69
N ARG A 48 13.33 -3.55 10.47
CA ARG A 48 12.83 -2.24 10.06
C ARG A 48 13.92 -1.18 9.95
N ASN A 49 15.00 -1.29 10.71
CA ASN A 49 16.15 -0.39 10.62
C ASN A 49 16.93 -0.54 9.30
N VAL A 50 16.97 -1.74 8.72
CA VAL A 50 17.75 -2.01 7.48
C VAL A 50 16.84 -2.21 6.26
N GLY A 51 15.65 -2.74 6.45
CA GLY A 51 14.66 -2.89 5.38
C GLY A 51 14.17 -1.54 4.89
N THR A 52 14.02 -1.38 3.57
CA THR A 52 13.62 -0.11 2.95
C THR A 52 12.28 -0.23 2.25
N ILE A 53 11.54 0.88 2.15
CA ILE A 53 10.23 0.89 1.49
C ILE A 53 10.33 0.50 0.01
N GLY A 54 11.35 0.98 -0.70
CA GLY A 54 11.57 0.61 -2.11
C GLY A 54 12.00 -0.84 -2.27
N GLY A 55 12.82 -1.37 -1.36
CA GLY A 55 13.22 -2.78 -1.31
C GLY A 55 12.02 -3.72 -1.10
N ASN A 56 11.12 -3.37 -0.17
CA ASN A 56 9.88 -4.13 0.05
C ASN A 56 8.99 -4.17 -1.20
N ILE A 57 8.81 -3.03 -1.89
CA ILE A 57 8.06 -2.96 -3.14
C ILE A 57 8.74 -3.79 -4.25
N ALA A 58 10.06 -3.64 -4.43
CA ALA A 58 10.80 -4.32 -5.50
C ALA A 58 10.83 -5.85 -5.34
N THR A 59 10.79 -6.35 -4.10
CA THR A 59 10.70 -7.80 -3.80
C THR A 59 9.39 -8.40 -4.32
N ALA A 60 8.33 -7.58 -4.46
CA ALA A 60 7.02 -7.98 -4.98
C ALA A 60 6.46 -9.26 -4.33
N SER A 61 6.66 -9.39 -3.03
CA SER A 61 6.12 -10.51 -2.26
C SER A 61 4.61 -10.41 -2.15
N PRO A 62 3.83 -11.46 -2.43
CA PRO A 62 2.37 -11.43 -2.24
C PRO A 62 1.95 -11.19 -0.79
N ILE A 63 2.85 -11.47 0.16
CA ILE A 63 2.63 -11.29 1.60
C ILE A 63 3.41 -10.10 2.18
N GLY A 64 3.88 -9.19 1.34
CA GLY A 64 4.53 -7.95 1.76
C GLY A 64 3.50 -6.96 2.33
N ASP A 65 3.54 -6.70 3.62
CA ASP A 65 2.50 -5.96 4.36
C ASP A 65 2.31 -4.51 3.88
N THR A 66 3.36 -3.84 3.41
CA THR A 66 3.21 -2.46 2.92
C THR A 66 2.46 -2.37 1.60
N LEU A 67 2.43 -3.44 0.81
CA LEU A 67 1.93 -3.41 -0.56
C LEU A 67 0.42 -3.19 -0.64
N PRO A 68 -0.45 -3.91 0.08
CA PRO A 68 -1.87 -3.59 0.09
C PRO A 68 -2.17 -2.18 0.61
N LEU A 69 -1.43 -1.68 1.60
CA LEU A 69 -1.60 -0.33 2.13
C LEU A 69 -1.31 0.73 1.05
N LEU A 70 -0.19 0.57 0.36
CA LEU A 70 0.20 1.47 -0.74
C LEU A 70 -0.77 1.38 -1.93
N LEU A 71 -1.31 0.19 -2.23
CA LEU A 71 -2.29 -0.01 -3.30
C LEU A 71 -3.61 0.70 -3.01
N SER A 72 -4.14 0.58 -1.79
CA SER A 72 -5.41 1.23 -1.42
C SER A 72 -5.26 2.75 -1.27
N LEU A 73 -4.06 3.24 -1.01
CA LEU A 73 -3.73 4.66 -1.03
C LEU A 73 -3.42 5.20 -2.44
N ASN A 74 -3.61 4.41 -3.50
CA ASN A 74 -3.30 4.79 -4.88
C ASN A 74 -1.86 5.31 -5.05
N ALA A 75 -0.91 4.73 -4.32
CA ALA A 75 0.48 5.13 -4.38
C ALA A 75 1.05 5.01 -5.79
N LYS A 76 1.97 5.93 -6.11
CA LYS A 76 2.75 5.92 -7.35
C LYS A 76 4.21 5.65 -7.03
N ILE A 77 4.95 5.14 -7.99
CA ILE A 77 6.39 5.01 -7.91
C ILE A 77 7.06 5.75 -9.05
N ILE A 78 8.22 6.32 -8.76
CA ILE A 78 9.12 6.88 -9.76
C ILE A 78 10.20 5.83 -10.01
N ILE A 79 10.29 5.38 -11.24
CA ILE A 79 11.35 4.48 -11.73
C ILE A 79 12.38 5.33 -12.44
N GLN A 80 13.63 5.21 -12.03
CA GLN A 80 14.79 5.76 -12.77
C GLN A 80 15.12 4.80 -13.90
N THR A 81 15.18 5.33 -15.12
CA THR A 81 15.57 4.63 -16.34
C THR A 81 16.82 5.31 -16.94
N LYS A 82 17.39 4.73 -17.98
CA LYS A 82 18.49 5.36 -18.74
C LYS A 82 18.09 6.71 -19.36
N ASN A 83 16.81 6.85 -19.71
CA ASN A 83 16.27 8.02 -20.41
C ASN A 83 15.58 9.02 -19.46
N GLY A 84 15.79 8.89 -18.14
CA GLY A 84 15.17 9.76 -17.14
C GLY A 84 14.15 9.04 -16.24
N ASN A 85 13.24 9.79 -15.64
CA ASN A 85 12.28 9.26 -14.68
C ASN A 85 10.97 8.85 -15.37
N LYS A 86 10.41 7.71 -14.94
CA LYS A 86 9.10 7.23 -15.34
C LYS A 86 8.21 7.08 -14.12
N GLN A 87 7.02 7.71 -14.11
CA GLN A 87 6.03 7.56 -13.06
C GLN A 87 4.97 6.53 -13.47
N ILE A 88 4.65 5.61 -12.56
CA ILE A 88 3.55 4.66 -12.72
C ILE A 88 2.77 4.51 -11.41
N PHE A 89 1.49 4.16 -11.51
CA PHE A 89 0.73 3.70 -10.33
C PHE A 89 1.25 2.34 -9.89
N LEU A 90 1.34 2.14 -8.56
CA LEU A 90 1.84 0.89 -7.99
C LEU A 90 0.98 -0.31 -8.41
N ASN A 91 -0.33 -0.11 -8.58
CA ASN A 91 -1.25 -1.15 -9.07
C ASN A 91 -0.86 -1.72 -10.45
N ASN A 92 -0.11 -0.97 -11.25
CA ASN A 92 0.36 -1.38 -12.57
C ASN A 92 1.79 -1.92 -12.56
N PHE A 93 2.42 -2.08 -11.39
CA PHE A 93 3.82 -2.46 -11.26
C PHE A 93 4.05 -3.97 -11.20
N PHE A 94 3.17 -4.69 -10.51
CA PHE A 94 3.28 -6.15 -10.33
C PHE A 94 2.75 -6.89 -11.55
N ILE A 95 3.45 -7.94 -11.99
CA ILE A 95 3.07 -8.76 -13.17
C ILE A 95 2.57 -10.13 -12.73
N LYS A 96 3.37 -10.83 -11.93
CA LYS A 96 3.09 -12.15 -11.34
C LYS A 96 3.97 -12.37 -10.12
N TYR A 97 3.90 -13.53 -9.51
CA TYR A 97 4.69 -13.88 -8.32
C TYR A 97 6.14 -13.41 -8.44
N ARG A 98 6.54 -12.51 -7.55
CA ARG A 98 7.88 -11.88 -7.49
C ARG A 98 8.39 -11.29 -8.81
N LYS A 99 7.50 -10.95 -9.74
CA LYS A 99 7.86 -10.32 -11.01
C LYS A 99 7.24 -8.94 -11.15
N THR A 100 8.06 -7.95 -11.43
CA THR A 100 7.68 -6.55 -11.58
C THR A 100 7.95 -6.04 -12.99
N LYS A 101 7.52 -4.82 -13.29
CA LYS A 101 7.81 -4.13 -14.57
C LYS A 101 9.21 -3.49 -14.64
N LEU A 102 10.06 -3.65 -13.63
CA LEU A 102 11.45 -3.19 -13.70
C LEU A 102 12.22 -3.95 -14.79
N LYS A 103 12.92 -3.20 -15.63
CA LYS A 103 13.85 -3.72 -16.63
C LYS A 103 15.26 -3.71 -16.08
N LYS A 104 16.18 -4.43 -16.74
CA LYS A 104 17.61 -4.41 -16.39
C LYS A 104 18.15 -2.98 -16.43
N GLY A 105 18.77 -2.55 -15.33
CA GLY A 105 19.31 -1.20 -15.15
C GLY A 105 18.30 -0.15 -14.71
N GLU A 106 17.02 -0.51 -14.46
CA GLU A 106 16.03 0.35 -13.85
C GLU A 106 15.92 0.07 -12.34
N PHE A 107 15.59 1.11 -11.57
CA PHE A 107 15.34 0.97 -10.14
C PHE A 107 14.25 1.94 -9.65
N ILE A 108 13.60 1.62 -8.55
CA ILE A 108 12.65 2.51 -7.90
C ILE A 108 13.44 3.65 -7.27
N LYS A 109 13.14 4.89 -7.66
CA LYS A 109 13.78 6.10 -7.12
C LYS A 109 13.05 6.63 -5.90
N SER A 110 11.72 6.68 -5.99
CA SER A 110 10.87 7.18 -4.90
C SER A 110 9.46 6.62 -4.97
N ILE A 111 8.76 6.72 -3.85
CA ILE A 111 7.37 6.32 -3.64
C ILE A 111 6.57 7.57 -3.30
N ILE A 112 5.44 7.78 -3.95
CA ILE A 112 4.56 8.92 -3.77
C ILE A 112 3.23 8.41 -3.20
N ILE A 113 2.83 8.93 -2.04
CA ILE A 113 1.59 8.58 -1.36
C ILE A 113 0.73 9.84 -1.26
N PRO A 114 -0.47 9.88 -1.85
CA PRO A 114 -1.39 11.00 -1.67
C PRO A 114 -1.76 11.20 -0.19
N ILE A 115 -1.98 12.44 0.24
CA ILE A 115 -2.54 12.77 1.55
C ILE A 115 -4.02 13.05 1.35
N TYR A 116 -4.87 12.15 1.81
CA TYR A 116 -6.32 12.31 1.75
C TYR A 116 -6.86 12.99 3.00
N LYS A 117 -7.60 14.09 2.85
CA LYS A 117 -8.18 14.84 3.98
C LYS A 117 -9.51 14.26 4.49
N ASN A 118 -10.32 13.69 3.60
CA ASN A 118 -11.68 13.25 3.90
C ASN A 118 -11.88 11.75 3.56
N HIS A 119 -10.86 10.95 3.83
CA HIS A 119 -10.91 9.51 3.64
C HIS A 119 -10.74 8.79 4.98
N ASN A 120 -11.44 7.67 5.11
CA ASN A 120 -11.27 6.73 6.20
C ASN A 120 -10.36 5.61 5.74
N PHE A 121 -9.11 5.66 6.17
CA PHE A 121 -8.12 4.62 5.90
C PHE A 121 -8.06 3.64 7.06
N LYS A 122 -8.21 2.34 6.77
CA LYS A 122 -8.10 1.24 7.72
C LYS A 122 -7.24 0.12 7.18
N ALA A 123 -6.46 -0.52 8.06
CA ALA A 123 -5.63 -1.66 7.67
C ALA A 123 -5.62 -2.73 8.76
N TYR A 124 -5.60 -3.99 8.33
CA TYR A 124 -5.66 -5.16 9.21
C TYR A 124 -4.61 -6.19 8.78
N LYS A 125 -3.89 -6.71 9.77
CA LYS A 125 -2.94 -7.80 9.59
C LYS A 125 -3.42 -9.01 10.38
N ILE A 126 -3.67 -10.11 9.69
CA ILE A 126 -4.01 -11.40 10.29
C ILE A 126 -2.79 -12.31 10.12
N SER A 127 -2.28 -12.82 11.23
CA SER A 127 -1.11 -13.71 11.31
C SER A 127 -1.31 -14.72 12.44
N LYS A 128 -0.56 -15.81 12.43
CA LYS A 128 -0.66 -16.83 13.48
C LYS A 128 -0.17 -16.32 14.84
N ARG A 129 0.89 -15.50 14.83
CA ARG A 129 1.40 -14.80 16.02
C ARG A 129 1.15 -13.31 15.86
N PHE A 130 1.08 -12.57 16.96
CA PHE A 130 0.80 -11.14 16.92
C PHE A 130 1.96 -10.35 16.33
N ASP A 131 3.18 -10.58 16.83
CA ASP A 131 4.39 -9.89 16.38
C ASP A 131 5.33 -10.85 15.63
N ASP A 132 6.23 -10.27 14.84
CA ASP A 132 7.32 -10.94 14.12
C ASP A 132 6.86 -12.14 13.26
N ASP A 133 5.67 -12.06 12.71
CA ASP A 133 5.10 -13.13 11.90
C ASP A 133 4.66 -12.66 10.51
N ILE A 134 4.68 -13.61 9.58
CA ILE A 134 4.21 -13.42 8.21
C ILE A 134 2.69 -13.30 8.22
N SER A 135 2.16 -12.34 7.47
CA SER A 135 0.71 -12.21 7.30
C SER A 135 0.14 -13.40 6.54
N SER A 136 -0.89 -14.03 7.11
CA SER A 136 -1.79 -14.89 6.33
C SER A 136 -2.61 -14.04 5.36
N VAL A 137 -3.15 -12.92 5.87
CA VAL A 137 -3.82 -11.89 5.08
C VAL A 137 -3.44 -10.51 5.63
N CYS A 138 -3.10 -9.59 4.73
CA CYS A 138 -3.04 -8.17 5.04
C CYS A 138 -4.07 -7.45 4.17
N ALA A 139 -5.04 -6.79 4.80
CA ALA A 139 -6.13 -6.09 4.13
C ALA A 139 -6.05 -4.58 4.39
N SER A 140 -6.36 -3.79 3.39
CA SER A 140 -6.35 -2.34 3.50
C SER A 140 -7.54 -1.72 2.76
N PHE A 141 -8.16 -0.74 3.41
CA PHE A 141 -9.39 -0.10 2.99
C PHE A 141 -9.22 1.41 3.04
N ASN A 142 -9.59 2.09 1.99
CA ASN A 142 -9.58 3.55 1.92
C ASN A 142 -10.91 4.02 1.33
N PHE A 143 -11.76 4.64 2.16
CA PHE A 143 -13.10 5.07 1.81
C PHE A 143 -13.24 6.58 1.88
N GLN A 144 -13.84 7.17 0.87
CA GLN A 144 -14.42 8.50 0.93
C GLN A 144 -15.94 8.38 1.05
N ILE A 145 -16.48 8.81 2.19
CA ILE A 145 -17.92 8.74 2.47
C ILE A 145 -18.43 10.16 2.65
N LYS A 146 -19.50 10.47 1.96
CA LYS A 146 -20.25 11.73 2.11
C LYS A 146 -21.75 11.44 2.11
N ASP A 147 -22.46 12.02 3.07
CA ASP A 147 -23.93 11.86 3.20
C ASP A 147 -24.38 10.38 3.18
N GLN A 148 -23.64 9.52 3.89
CA GLN A 148 -23.81 8.07 3.91
C GLN A 148 -23.66 7.37 2.55
N ILE A 149 -23.11 8.02 1.54
CA ILE A 149 -22.83 7.45 0.23
C ILE A 149 -21.30 7.26 0.09
N ILE A 150 -20.89 6.10 -0.41
CA ILE A 150 -19.50 5.78 -0.72
C ILE A 150 -19.14 6.50 -2.04
N GLN A 151 -18.45 7.64 -1.94
CA GLN A 151 -18.04 8.43 -3.10
C GLN A 151 -16.87 7.79 -3.85
N ASP A 152 -15.90 7.28 -3.09
CA ASP A 152 -14.76 6.57 -3.63
C ASP A 152 -14.30 5.49 -2.65
N VAL A 153 -13.74 4.40 -3.21
CA VAL A 153 -13.28 3.27 -2.42
C VAL A 153 -12.10 2.58 -3.08
N ALA A 154 -11.12 2.22 -2.26
CA ALA A 154 -9.98 1.42 -2.67
C ALA A 154 -9.75 0.32 -1.63
N ILE A 155 -9.81 -0.93 -2.06
CA ILE A 155 -9.66 -2.13 -1.23
C ILE A 155 -8.52 -2.97 -1.79
N ALA A 156 -7.54 -3.32 -0.97
CA ALA A 156 -6.42 -4.12 -1.42
C ALA A 156 -6.08 -5.23 -0.42
N TYR A 157 -5.62 -6.35 -0.94
CA TYR A 157 -5.23 -7.52 -0.17
C TYR A 157 -3.82 -7.99 -0.54
N GLY A 158 -3.11 -8.47 0.48
CA GLY A 158 -1.93 -9.32 0.39
C GLY A 158 -2.25 -10.69 0.97
N GLY A 159 -1.68 -11.76 0.41
CA GLY A 159 -1.89 -13.14 0.83
C GLY A 159 -3.07 -13.86 0.17
N MET A 160 -3.87 -13.19 -0.65
CA MET A 160 -5.05 -13.77 -1.30
C MET A 160 -4.88 -14.07 -2.80
N ALA A 161 -3.75 -13.68 -3.39
CA ALA A 161 -3.41 -13.94 -4.79
C ALA A 161 -1.89 -14.04 -4.95
N GLU A 162 -1.42 -14.40 -6.15
CA GLU A 162 0.02 -14.47 -6.45
C GLU A 162 0.74 -13.11 -6.40
N ILE A 163 0.00 -12.01 -6.45
CA ILE A 163 0.47 -10.63 -6.29
C ILE A 163 -0.43 -9.87 -5.31
N PRO A 164 0.07 -8.83 -4.64
CA PRO A 164 -0.78 -7.89 -3.93
C PRO A 164 -1.76 -7.24 -4.91
N LYS A 165 -3.06 -7.26 -4.59
CA LYS A 165 -4.09 -6.95 -5.59
C LYS A 165 -5.22 -6.10 -5.01
N ARG A 166 -5.75 -5.20 -5.83
CA ARG A 166 -7.00 -4.48 -5.53
C ARG A 166 -8.22 -5.31 -5.86
N ALA A 167 -9.22 -5.26 -4.98
CA ALA A 167 -10.52 -5.94 -5.15
C ALA A 167 -11.46 -5.11 -6.06
N LYS A 168 -11.11 -4.99 -7.34
CA LYS A 168 -11.78 -4.08 -8.28
C LYS A 168 -13.29 -4.34 -8.44
N ASN A 169 -13.71 -5.60 -8.42
CA ASN A 169 -15.13 -5.94 -8.52
C ASN A 169 -15.90 -5.40 -7.30
N CYS A 170 -15.36 -5.59 -6.07
CA CYS A 170 -15.93 -5.02 -4.85
C CYS A 170 -15.95 -3.49 -4.89
N GLU A 171 -14.85 -2.86 -5.30
CA GLU A 171 -14.75 -1.40 -5.39
C GLU A 171 -15.81 -0.82 -6.33
N ASN A 172 -15.97 -1.40 -7.52
CA ASN A 172 -16.96 -0.97 -8.51
C ASN A 172 -18.40 -1.15 -8.00
N PHE A 173 -18.67 -2.24 -7.29
CA PHE A 173 -19.98 -2.50 -6.69
C PHE A 173 -20.31 -1.54 -5.55
N LEU A 174 -19.32 -1.24 -4.69
CA LEU A 174 -19.51 -0.38 -3.53
C LEU A 174 -19.60 1.11 -3.89
N LYS A 175 -18.97 1.54 -4.97
CA LYS A 175 -18.95 2.95 -5.39
C LYS A 175 -20.36 3.45 -5.70
N ASN A 176 -20.70 4.62 -5.17
CA ASN A 176 -22.02 5.27 -5.24
C ASN A 176 -23.14 4.52 -4.49
N SER A 177 -22.81 3.49 -3.72
CA SER A 177 -23.77 2.79 -2.88
C SER A 177 -23.90 3.44 -1.51
N LYS A 178 -25.03 3.20 -0.83
CA LYS A 178 -25.22 3.61 0.57
C LYS A 178 -24.28 2.82 1.48
N PHE A 179 -23.63 3.51 2.41
CA PHE A 179 -22.78 2.88 3.42
C PHE A 179 -23.67 2.14 4.44
N SER A 180 -23.85 0.85 4.26
CA SER A 180 -24.69 -0.02 5.11
C SER A 180 -24.12 -1.44 5.19
N GLU A 181 -24.44 -2.16 6.26
CA GLU A 181 -24.00 -3.54 6.46
C GLU A 181 -24.43 -4.46 5.29
N ASP A 182 -25.66 -4.32 4.83
CA ASP A 182 -26.26 -5.09 3.74
C ASP A 182 -25.44 -5.05 2.45
N ILE A 183 -24.90 -3.86 2.11
CA ILE A 183 -24.11 -3.69 0.89
C ILE A 183 -22.74 -4.37 1.04
N PHE A 184 -22.16 -4.38 2.24
CA PHE A 184 -20.89 -5.05 2.50
C PHE A 184 -21.04 -6.57 2.50
N GLU A 185 -22.16 -7.09 3.02
CA GLU A 185 -22.46 -8.52 2.94
C GLU A 185 -22.51 -9.00 1.47
N LYS A 186 -23.19 -8.26 0.60
CA LYS A 186 -23.22 -8.53 -0.85
C LYS A 186 -21.85 -8.39 -1.52
N ALA A 187 -21.06 -7.42 -1.09
CA ALA A 187 -19.71 -7.18 -1.64
C ALA A 187 -18.73 -8.34 -1.34
N LYS A 188 -18.91 -9.07 -0.23
CA LYS A 188 -18.05 -10.23 0.13
C LYS A 188 -18.03 -11.31 -0.97
N ASP A 189 -19.15 -11.55 -1.64
CA ASP A 189 -19.26 -12.55 -2.68
C ASP A 189 -18.44 -12.21 -3.93
N LEU A 190 -18.07 -10.95 -4.09
CA LEU A 190 -17.25 -10.43 -5.20
C LEU A 190 -15.73 -10.53 -4.93
N LEU A 191 -15.33 -11.05 -3.76
CA LEU A 191 -13.92 -11.33 -3.44
C LEU A 191 -13.41 -12.66 -3.97
N LYS A 192 -14.25 -13.45 -4.59
CA LYS A 192 -13.93 -14.77 -5.19
C LYS A 192 -13.12 -14.63 -6.48
#